data_0e374ad5342884484a851f30ae789cf8
#
_entry.id   0e374ad5342884484a851f30ae789cf8
#
_cell.length_a   1.000
_cell.length_b   1.000
_cell.length_c   1.000
_cell.angle_alpha   90.00
_cell.angle_beta   90.00
_cell.angle_gamma   90.00
#
_symmetry.space_group_name_H-M   'P 1'
#
loop_
_entity.id
_entity.type
_entity.pdbx_description
1 polymer ?
#
loop_
_entity_poly.entity_id
_entity_poly.type
_entity_poly.pdbx_seq_one_letter_code
_entity_poly.pdbx_strand_id
1 'polypeptide(L)'
;MPHFCTHSIENRLVPVPDAGGILPLGEAHIIVLPAHFLHSEGNFQFYDPISKILFSGDLGASLVSNEQAGQPVTDFDAHIPNMLGFHRRYMSSRKACQYWLKFLAAFFHSLLKSFKKAAKP
;
A
#
# COMPACT_ATOMS: atom_id res chain seq x y z
N MET A 1 15.88 24.68 -21.39
CA MET A 1 15.48 23.73 -20.35
C MET A 1 15.50 24.45 -19.01
N PRO A 2 14.42 24.52 -18.25
CA PRO A 2 14.45 25.18 -16.95
C PRO A 2 15.36 24.38 -16.02
N HIS A 3 16.38 25.02 -15.49
CA HIS A 3 17.16 24.50 -14.39
C HIS A 3 16.25 24.47 -13.15
N PHE A 4 15.72 23.29 -12.80
CA PHE A 4 15.12 23.11 -11.49
C PHE A 4 16.21 23.33 -10.44
N CYS A 5 15.97 24.23 -9.49
CA CYS A 5 16.87 24.51 -8.37
C CYS A 5 17.00 23.23 -7.52
N THR A 6 18.07 22.47 -7.75
CA THR A 6 18.34 21.19 -7.09
C THR A 6 18.51 21.34 -5.57
N HIS A 7 19.07 22.45 -5.10
CA HIS A 7 19.34 22.67 -3.67
C HIS A 7 18.13 22.75 -2.74
N SER A 8 16.93 23.11 -3.26
CA SER A 8 15.72 23.17 -2.43
C SER A 8 14.97 21.85 -2.35
N ILE A 9 15.29 20.89 -3.22
CA ILE A 9 14.64 19.58 -3.30
C ILE A 9 15.34 18.58 -2.39
N GLU A 10 16.66 18.59 -2.32
CA GLU A 10 17.46 17.63 -1.56
C GLU A 10 17.08 17.58 -0.07
N ASN A 11 16.77 18.72 0.53
CA ASN A 11 16.34 18.81 1.93
C ASN A 11 14.88 18.35 2.18
N ARG A 12 14.13 18.02 1.12
CA ARG A 12 12.73 17.58 1.18
C ARG A 12 12.55 16.14 0.74
N LEU A 13 13.62 15.50 0.28
CA LEU A 13 13.58 14.11 -0.17
C LEU A 13 13.85 13.19 1.02
N VAL A 14 12.93 12.26 1.23
CA VAL A 14 13.11 11.18 2.19
C VAL A 14 13.33 9.91 1.37
N PRO A 15 14.54 9.34 1.36
CA PRO A 15 14.79 8.09 0.65
C PRO A 15 14.06 6.95 1.34
N VAL A 16 13.34 6.16 0.54
CA VAL A 16 12.67 4.96 1.01
C VAL A 16 13.44 3.74 0.51
N PRO A 17 13.97 2.89 1.40
CA PRO A 17 14.63 1.64 1.00
C PRO A 17 13.66 0.69 0.28
N ASP A 18 14.15 -0.14 -0.63
CA ASP A 18 13.35 -1.14 -1.36
C ASP A 18 12.59 -2.10 -0.42
N ALA A 19 13.15 -2.37 0.74
CA ALA A 19 12.51 -3.19 1.77
C ALA A 19 11.37 -2.49 2.53
N GLY A 20 11.10 -1.21 2.21
CA GLY A 20 10.19 -0.37 2.98
C GLY A 20 10.82 0.19 4.24
N GLY A 21 10.01 0.75 5.12
CA GLY A 21 10.52 1.39 6.33
C GLY A 21 9.44 2.12 7.11
N ILE A 22 9.87 2.96 8.02
CA ILE A 22 9.00 3.80 8.85
C ILE A 22 9.27 5.27 8.51
N LEU A 23 8.24 6.01 8.16
CA LEU A 23 8.28 7.44 7.93
C LEU A 23 7.69 8.18 9.13
N PRO A 24 8.45 9.04 9.82
CA PRO A 24 7.93 9.85 10.89
C PRO A 24 7.01 10.96 10.34
N LEU A 25 5.89 11.20 11.01
CA LEU A 25 4.94 12.29 10.74
C LEU A 25 4.63 13.00 12.06
N GLY A 26 5.45 13.96 12.46
CA GLY A 26 5.36 14.59 13.77
C GLY A 26 5.54 13.55 14.89
N GLU A 27 4.54 13.38 15.76
CA GLU A 27 4.53 12.37 16.82
C GLU A 27 4.02 10.99 16.34
N ALA A 28 3.45 10.93 15.14
CA ALA A 28 2.97 9.70 14.51
C ALA A 28 4.00 9.14 13.52
N HIS A 29 3.69 8.00 12.91
CA HIS A 29 4.48 7.42 11.83
C HIS A 29 3.61 6.65 10.87
N ILE A 30 4.09 6.52 9.64
CA ILE A 30 3.51 5.68 8.58
C ILE A 30 4.49 4.55 8.28
N ILE A 31 3.98 3.35 8.11
CA ILE A 31 4.76 2.19 7.69
C ILE A 31 4.69 2.08 6.18
N VAL A 32 5.86 2.07 5.53
CA VAL A 32 5.99 1.91 4.09
C VAL A 32 6.22 0.44 3.78
N LEU A 33 5.34 -0.14 3.00
CA LEU A 33 5.34 -1.56 2.65
C LEU A 33 5.71 -1.72 1.18
N PRO A 34 6.69 -2.57 0.83
CA PRO A 34 7.05 -2.79 -0.56
C PRO A 34 5.93 -3.51 -1.31
N ALA A 35 5.59 -2.97 -2.47
CA ALA A 35 4.61 -3.53 -3.40
C ALA A 35 5.16 -3.48 -4.83
N HIS A 36 6.47 -3.76 -4.98
CA HIS A 36 7.19 -3.68 -6.25
C HIS A 36 6.53 -4.53 -7.32
N PHE A 37 6.44 -3.98 -8.53
CA PHE A 37 5.77 -4.58 -9.70
C PHE A 37 4.24 -4.77 -9.55
N LEU A 38 3.60 -4.07 -8.60
CA LEU A 38 2.14 -4.07 -8.41
C LEU A 38 1.57 -2.62 -8.49
N HIS A 39 1.42 -1.95 -9.70
CA HIS A 39 1.92 -2.46 -10.98
C HIS A 39 3.27 -1.85 -11.38
N SER A 40 3.68 -0.74 -10.81
CA SER A 40 4.98 -0.11 -11.14
C SER A 40 6.13 -0.79 -10.41
N GLU A 41 7.32 -0.65 -10.99
CA GLU A 41 8.55 -1.32 -10.53
C GLU A 41 8.93 -0.96 -9.11
N GLY A 42 8.87 0.32 -8.75
CA GLY A 42 9.20 0.85 -7.42
C GLY A 42 7.98 1.19 -6.57
N ASN A 43 6.90 0.43 -6.69
CA ASN A 43 5.65 0.73 -5.98
C ASN A 43 5.76 0.42 -4.48
N PHE A 44 5.19 1.33 -3.67
CA PHE A 44 5.02 1.16 -2.24
C PHE A 44 3.57 1.37 -1.84
N GLN A 45 3.19 0.76 -0.75
CA GLN A 45 1.93 0.99 -0.05
C GLN A 45 2.22 1.61 1.32
N PHE A 46 1.24 2.30 1.88
CA PHE A 46 1.40 3.01 3.13
C PHE A 46 0.37 2.50 4.13
N TYR A 47 0.85 2.14 5.32
CA TYR A 47 -0.02 1.68 6.39
C TYR A 47 0.04 2.65 7.57
N ASP A 48 -1.12 3.15 7.97
CA ASP A 48 -1.29 3.93 9.20
C ASP A 48 -1.66 2.99 10.36
N PRO A 49 -0.75 2.79 11.34
CA PRO A 49 -1.02 1.89 12.45
C PRO A 49 -2.02 2.44 13.47
N ILE A 50 -2.30 3.75 13.46
CA ILE A 50 -3.27 4.38 14.36
C ILE A 50 -4.69 4.14 13.85
N SER A 51 -4.97 4.53 12.61
CA SER A 51 -6.28 4.30 11.98
C SER A 51 -6.48 2.86 11.49
N LYS A 52 -5.39 2.10 11.36
CA LYS A 52 -5.34 0.74 10.79
C LYS A 52 -5.77 0.69 9.32
N ILE A 53 -5.45 1.75 8.59
CA ILE A 53 -5.78 1.88 7.16
C ILE A 53 -4.54 1.55 6.32
N LEU A 54 -4.72 0.70 5.32
CA LEU A 54 -3.75 0.45 4.27
C LEU A 54 -4.12 1.23 3.01
N PHE A 55 -3.25 2.11 2.58
CA PHE A 55 -3.35 2.83 1.31
C PHE A 55 -2.67 1.98 0.23
N SER A 56 -3.48 1.23 -0.51
CA SER A 56 -2.99 0.21 -1.45
C SER A 56 -2.66 0.74 -2.86
N GLY A 57 -2.96 2.01 -3.15
CA GLY A 57 -2.80 2.58 -4.49
C GLY A 57 -3.65 1.82 -5.51
N ASP A 58 -3.04 1.48 -6.65
CA ASP A 58 -3.74 0.81 -7.75
C ASP A 58 -4.06 -0.67 -7.50
N LEU A 59 -3.50 -1.25 -6.45
CA LEU A 59 -3.90 -2.59 -6.04
C LEU A 59 -5.29 -2.54 -5.40
N GLY A 60 -6.26 -3.17 -6.04
CA GLY A 60 -7.66 -3.07 -5.68
C GLY A 60 -8.47 -2.14 -6.58
N ALA A 61 -7.81 -1.47 -7.55
CA ALA A 61 -8.50 -0.62 -8.51
C ALA A 61 -9.60 -1.40 -9.26
N SER A 62 -10.76 -0.79 -9.40
CA SER A 62 -11.95 -1.41 -9.98
C SER A 62 -12.71 -0.44 -10.89
N LEU A 63 -13.42 -1.00 -11.86
CA LEU A 63 -14.33 -0.25 -12.72
C LEU A 63 -15.75 -0.40 -12.16
N VAL A 64 -16.32 0.71 -11.76
CA VAL A 64 -17.65 0.79 -11.16
C VAL A 64 -18.47 1.91 -11.80
N SER A 65 -19.77 1.95 -11.57
CA SER A 65 -20.62 3.07 -11.99
C SER A 65 -20.30 4.36 -11.20
N ASN A 66 -20.73 5.51 -11.70
CA ASN A 66 -20.53 6.77 -10.99
C ASN A 66 -21.22 6.79 -9.63
N GLU A 67 -22.35 6.10 -9.48
CA GLU A 67 -23.06 6.01 -8.21
C GLU A 67 -22.32 5.15 -7.17
N GLN A 68 -21.56 4.16 -7.64
CA GLN A 68 -20.75 3.27 -6.77
C GLN A 68 -19.37 3.87 -6.45
N ALA A 69 -18.92 4.84 -7.25
CA ALA A 69 -17.61 5.46 -7.04
C ALA A 69 -17.55 6.15 -5.67
N GLY A 70 -16.49 5.89 -4.92
CA GLY A 70 -16.30 6.44 -3.57
C GLY A 70 -17.13 5.78 -2.47
N GLN A 71 -17.94 4.76 -2.80
CA GLN A 71 -18.68 3.99 -1.79
C GLN A 71 -17.84 2.84 -1.25
N PRO A 72 -17.97 2.53 0.05
CA PRO A 72 -17.31 1.36 0.63
C PRO A 72 -17.75 0.06 -0.03
N VAL A 73 -16.82 -0.84 -0.28
CA VAL A 73 -17.12 -2.21 -0.72
C VAL A 73 -17.56 -3.03 0.49
N THR A 74 -18.82 -3.42 0.52
CA THR A 74 -19.42 -4.20 1.62
C THR A 74 -19.43 -5.70 1.35
N ASP A 75 -19.42 -6.11 0.08
CA ASP A 75 -19.30 -7.49 -0.37
C ASP A 75 -18.12 -7.58 -1.33
N PHE A 76 -17.01 -8.10 -0.81
CA PHE A 76 -15.76 -8.19 -1.58
C PHE A 76 -15.86 -9.23 -2.69
N ASP A 77 -16.49 -10.38 -2.44
CA ASP A 77 -16.60 -11.45 -3.45
C ASP A 77 -17.43 -10.99 -4.66
N ALA A 78 -18.54 -10.29 -4.41
CA ALA A 78 -19.33 -9.68 -5.46
C ALA A 78 -18.59 -8.55 -6.20
N HIS A 79 -17.60 -7.91 -5.57
CA HIS A 79 -16.81 -6.83 -6.16
C HIS A 79 -15.66 -7.32 -7.03
N ILE A 80 -15.12 -8.52 -6.81
CA ILE A 80 -13.98 -9.08 -7.54
C ILE A 80 -14.08 -8.94 -9.06
N PRO A 81 -15.23 -9.22 -9.73
CA PRO A 81 -15.37 -9.07 -11.18
C PRO A 81 -15.01 -7.65 -11.67
N ASN A 82 -15.29 -6.60 -10.89
CA ASN A 82 -14.99 -5.22 -11.23
C ASN A 82 -13.48 -4.92 -11.21
N MET A 83 -12.71 -5.69 -10.44
CA MET A 83 -11.26 -5.56 -10.29
C MET A 83 -10.48 -6.35 -11.34
N LEU A 84 -11.02 -7.49 -11.78
CA LEU A 84 -10.28 -8.48 -12.59
C LEU A 84 -9.71 -7.92 -13.89
N GLY A 85 -10.44 -7.06 -14.58
CA GLY A 85 -9.99 -6.46 -15.84
C GLY A 85 -8.73 -5.64 -15.67
N PHE A 86 -8.71 -4.77 -14.68
CA PHE A 86 -7.56 -3.95 -14.33
C PHE A 86 -6.38 -4.81 -13.89
N HIS A 87 -6.58 -5.73 -12.95
CA HIS A 87 -5.51 -6.55 -12.40
C HIS A 87 -4.88 -7.48 -13.44
N ARG A 88 -5.66 -8.10 -14.31
CA ARG A 88 -5.15 -8.93 -15.41
C ARG A 88 -4.31 -8.14 -16.41
N ARG A 89 -4.63 -6.86 -16.62
CA ARG A 89 -3.93 -6.02 -17.58
C ARG A 89 -2.66 -5.42 -17.00
N TYR A 90 -2.67 -4.97 -15.76
CA TYR A 90 -1.59 -4.15 -15.19
C TYR A 90 -0.72 -4.87 -14.16
N MET A 91 -1.21 -5.89 -13.48
CA MET A 91 -0.40 -6.68 -12.55
C MET A 91 0.41 -7.72 -13.32
N SER A 92 1.56 -7.32 -13.85
CA SER A 92 2.35 -8.06 -14.83
C SER A 92 3.00 -9.34 -14.31
N SER A 93 3.13 -9.50 -13.00
CA SER A 93 3.86 -10.62 -12.41
C SER A 93 3.06 -11.37 -11.35
N ARG A 94 2.68 -12.60 -11.69
CA ARG A 94 2.08 -13.53 -10.72
C ARG A 94 2.99 -13.77 -9.49
N LYS A 95 4.31 -13.86 -9.72
CA LYS A 95 5.29 -14.01 -8.63
C LYS A 95 5.28 -12.81 -7.69
N ALA A 96 5.23 -11.58 -8.22
CA ALA A 96 5.15 -10.37 -7.41
C ALA A 96 3.88 -10.34 -6.56
N CYS A 97 2.73 -10.70 -7.13
CA CYS A 97 1.47 -10.80 -6.38
C CYS A 97 1.55 -11.83 -5.26
N GLN A 98 2.10 -13.01 -5.55
CA GLN A 98 2.26 -14.08 -4.54
C GLN A 98 3.22 -13.68 -3.42
N TYR A 99 4.34 -13.03 -3.77
CA TYR A 99 5.31 -12.53 -2.80
C TYR A 99 4.68 -11.49 -1.89
N TRP A 100 4.00 -10.52 -2.47
CA TRP A 100 3.30 -9.46 -1.74
C TRP A 100 2.24 -10.03 -0.79
N LEU A 101 1.41 -10.97 -1.23
CA LEU A 101 0.40 -11.63 -0.37
C LEU A 101 1.03 -12.32 0.83
N LYS A 102 2.13 -13.05 0.63
CA LYS A 102 2.86 -13.72 1.71
C LYS A 102 3.47 -12.71 2.68
N PHE A 103 4.06 -11.65 2.14
CA PHE A 103 4.66 -10.58 2.93
C PHE A 103 3.60 -9.88 3.79
N LEU A 104 2.47 -9.46 3.23
CA LEU A 104 1.39 -8.83 3.97
C LEU A 104 0.77 -9.75 5.02
N ALA A 105 0.55 -11.01 4.70
CA ALA A 105 0.03 -11.99 5.66
C ALA A 105 0.96 -12.10 6.89
N ALA A 106 2.28 -12.18 6.67
CA ALA A 106 3.27 -12.22 7.74
C ALA A 106 3.32 -10.91 8.54
N PHE A 107 3.27 -9.77 7.86
CA PHE A 107 3.26 -8.44 8.47
C PHE A 107 2.06 -8.27 9.41
N PHE A 108 0.84 -8.50 8.93
CA PHE A 108 -0.36 -8.36 9.75
C PHE A 108 -0.45 -9.40 10.86
N HIS A 109 0.03 -10.61 10.64
CA HIS A 109 0.11 -11.62 11.70
C HIS A 109 1.05 -11.17 12.84
N SER A 110 2.21 -10.62 12.51
CA SER A 110 3.16 -10.06 13.48
C SER A 110 2.58 -8.88 14.23
N LEU A 111 1.91 -7.98 13.52
CA LEU A 111 1.23 -6.81 14.09
C LEU A 111 0.14 -7.22 15.10
N LEU A 112 -0.70 -8.20 14.74
CA LEU A 112 -1.74 -8.73 15.63
C LEU A 112 -1.17 -9.37 16.90
N LYS A 113 -0.03 -10.05 16.81
CA LYS A 113 0.68 -10.60 17.99
C LYS A 113 1.16 -9.48 18.92
N SER A 114 1.69 -8.40 18.36
CA SER A 114 2.15 -7.25 19.15
C SER A 114 1.01 -6.58 19.90
N PHE A 115 -0.14 -6.40 19.27
CA PHE A 115 -1.33 -5.84 19.93
C PHE A 115 -1.85 -6.75 21.05
N LYS A 116 -1.89 -8.06 20.85
CA LYS A 116 -2.31 -9.01 21.90
C LYS A 116 -1.36 -8.99 23.09
N LYS A 117 -0.07 -8.77 22.87
CA LYS A 117 0.93 -8.67 23.95
C LYS A 117 0.78 -7.36 24.74
N ALA A 118 0.50 -6.24 24.06
CA ALA A 118 0.30 -4.95 24.68
C ALA A 118 -1.05 -4.84 25.46
N ALA A 119 -2.06 -5.63 25.07
CA ALA A 119 -3.38 -5.65 25.71
C ALA A 119 -3.48 -6.61 26.92
N LYS A 120 -2.40 -7.31 27.30
CA LYS A 120 -2.40 -8.08 28.53
C LYS A 120 -2.09 -7.16 29.72
N PRO A 121 -2.93 -7.16 30.76
CA PRO A 121 -2.69 -6.38 31.98
C PRO A 121 -1.42 -6.81 32.70
#